data_919515ad645e3b376de87155a3cd28bc
#
_entry.id   919515ad645e3b376de87155a3cd28bc
#
_cell.length_a   1.000
_cell.length_b   1.000
_cell.length_c   1.000
_cell.angle_alpha   90.00
_cell.angle_beta   90.00
_cell.angle_gamma   90.00
#
_symmetry.space_group_name_H-M   'P 1'
#
loop_
_entity.id
_entity.type
_entity.pdbx_description
1 polymer ?
#
loop_
_entity_poly.entity_id
_entity_poly.type
_entity_poly.pdbx_seq_one_letter_code
_entity_poly.pdbx_strand_id
1 'polypeptide(L)'
;DDGNVQAIRFTDGMEIPAQLVVMAVGIRPNTALAESAGLYCNRGIVVSDTMQTYDPRIYSVGECVNHRGTAYGLVAPLFEMAKVCANHLANYGIGRYQGSVTSTKLKVTGIDLFSAGEFMGGAGTEEILLSDPIGGVYKKLVLKDDKLVGACLYGDTVDGSWYFNLLREGKDISEIRDALMFGEANIGRPGDVGHEGFSKAAAMPDTAEVCGCNGVC
;
A
#
# COMPACT_ATOMS: atom_id res chain seq x y z
N ASP A 1 33.37 28.31 -11.93
CA ASP A 1 32.56 27.16 -11.48
C ASP A 1 33.15 26.66 -10.16
N ASP A 2 32.48 27.00 -9.07
CA ASP A 2 32.88 26.63 -7.70
C ASP A 2 32.35 25.27 -7.27
N GLY A 3 31.72 24.52 -8.20
CA GLY A 3 31.15 23.20 -7.96
C GLY A 3 29.81 23.22 -7.24
N ASN A 4 29.23 24.39 -6.97
CA ASN A 4 27.94 24.51 -6.31
C ASN A 4 26.78 24.59 -7.31
N VAL A 5 25.62 24.02 -6.96
CA VAL A 5 24.39 24.19 -7.73
C VAL A 5 23.90 25.62 -7.61
N GLN A 6 23.57 26.25 -8.72
CA GLN A 6 23.07 27.62 -8.78
C GLN A 6 21.66 27.74 -9.34
N ALA A 7 21.26 26.78 -10.18
CA ALA A 7 19.93 26.76 -10.79
C ALA A 7 19.55 25.39 -11.32
N ILE A 8 18.25 25.17 -11.53
CA ILE A 8 17.68 24.08 -12.32
C ILE A 8 17.25 24.66 -13.68
N ARG A 9 17.75 24.08 -14.77
CA ARG A 9 17.30 24.43 -16.14
C ARG A 9 16.40 23.32 -16.67
N PHE A 10 15.22 23.69 -17.11
CA PHE A 10 14.24 22.81 -17.74
C PHE A 10 14.46 22.66 -19.24
N THR A 11 13.85 21.65 -19.83
CA THR A 11 13.97 21.35 -21.27
C THR A 11 13.33 22.42 -22.17
N ASP A 12 12.36 23.18 -21.65
CA ASP A 12 11.74 24.33 -22.31
C ASP A 12 12.58 25.62 -22.24
N GLY A 13 13.74 25.56 -21.57
CA GLY A 13 14.64 26.68 -21.38
C GLY A 13 14.37 27.54 -20.14
N MET A 14 13.28 27.26 -19.38
CA MET A 14 13.04 27.93 -18.09
C MET A 14 14.15 27.60 -17.10
N GLU A 15 14.51 28.55 -16.28
CA GLU A 15 15.54 28.38 -15.24
C GLU A 15 15.04 28.89 -13.90
N ILE A 16 15.21 28.06 -12.86
CA ILE A 16 14.84 28.39 -11.49
C ILE A 16 16.12 28.40 -10.64
N PRO A 17 16.46 29.53 -9.98
CA PRO A 17 17.58 29.59 -9.06
C PRO A 17 17.41 28.60 -7.92
N ALA A 18 18.43 27.80 -7.63
CA ALA A 18 18.40 26.83 -6.54
C ALA A 18 19.83 26.61 -6.01
N GLN A 19 19.98 26.57 -4.70
CA GLN A 19 21.27 26.29 -4.04
C GLN A 19 21.35 24.81 -3.59
N LEU A 20 20.21 24.11 -3.53
CA LEU A 20 20.10 22.69 -3.23
C LEU A 20 19.03 22.08 -4.12
N VAL A 21 19.33 20.96 -4.73
CA VAL A 21 18.39 20.16 -5.54
C VAL A 21 18.30 18.77 -4.97
N VAL A 22 17.08 18.33 -4.66
CA VAL A 22 16.81 16.98 -4.16
C VAL A 22 16.07 16.21 -5.22
N MET A 23 16.63 15.08 -5.67
CA MET A 23 15.94 14.11 -6.53
C MET A 23 15.27 13.05 -5.68
N ALA A 24 13.94 13.04 -5.66
CA ALA A 24 13.11 12.08 -4.92
C ALA A 24 12.13 11.38 -5.88
N VAL A 25 12.67 10.76 -6.93
CA VAL A 25 11.90 10.23 -8.09
C VAL A 25 11.76 8.70 -8.07
N GLY A 26 11.70 8.12 -6.90
CA GLY A 26 11.60 6.67 -6.70
C GLY A 26 12.93 5.98 -6.49
N ILE A 27 12.89 4.66 -6.44
CA ILE A 27 14.05 3.81 -6.16
C ILE A 27 14.31 2.86 -7.32
N ARG A 28 15.56 2.39 -7.40
CA ARG A 28 15.95 1.27 -8.26
C ARG A 28 16.70 0.25 -7.41
N PRO A 29 16.34 -1.04 -7.50
CA PRO A 29 17.10 -2.11 -6.86
C PRO A 29 18.57 -2.06 -7.26
N ASN A 30 19.48 -2.13 -6.28
CA ASN A 30 20.89 -2.26 -6.55
C ASN A 30 21.23 -3.73 -6.76
N THR A 31 21.50 -4.10 -8.02
CA THR A 31 21.76 -5.49 -8.44
C THR A 31 23.20 -5.73 -8.84
N ALA A 32 24.07 -4.72 -8.82
CA ALA A 32 25.41 -4.78 -9.37
C ALA A 32 26.26 -5.94 -8.81
N LEU A 33 26.21 -6.21 -7.51
CA LEU A 33 26.93 -7.32 -6.90
C LEU A 33 26.37 -8.68 -7.37
N ALA A 34 25.07 -8.81 -7.45
CA ALA A 34 24.42 -10.06 -7.89
C ALA A 34 24.71 -10.34 -9.37
N GLU A 35 24.67 -9.33 -10.21
CA GLU A 35 25.02 -9.42 -11.64
C GLU A 35 26.49 -9.82 -11.83
N SER A 36 27.41 -9.22 -11.06
CA SER A 36 28.83 -9.58 -11.10
C SER A 36 29.09 -11.02 -10.64
N ALA A 37 28.22 -11.56 -9.78
CA ALA A 37 28.25 -12.96 -9.35
C ALA A 37 27.53 -13.92 -10.33
N GLY A 38 27.01 -13.42 -11.46
CA GLY A 38 26.31 -14.20 -12.46
C GLY A 38 24.85 -14.56 -12.11
N LEU A 39 24.26 -13.91 -11.10
CA LEU A 39 22.87 -14.14 -10.75
C LEU A 39 21.92 -13.47 -11.75
N TYR A 40 20.79 -14.10 -12.01
CA TYR A 40 19.78 -13.52 -12.88
C TYR A 40 19.04 -12.37 -12.18
N CYS A 41 19.07 -11.20 -12.83
CA CYS A 41 18.44 -9.98 -12.39
C CYS A 41 17.48 -9.44 -13.46
N ASN A 42 16.29 -9.03 -13.04
CA ASN A 42 15.30 -8.34 -13.87
C ASN A 42 14.60 -7.28 -13.02
N ARG A 43 15.04 -6.02 -13.08
CA ARG A 43 14.59 -4.94 -12.17
C ARG A 43 14.74 -5.29 -10.68
N GLY A 44 15.63 -6.19 -10.34
CA GLY A 44 15.87 -6.77 -9.03
C GLY A 44 16.41 -8.18 -9.15
N ILE A 45 16.97 -8.73 -8.09
CA ILE A 45 17.48 -10.09 -8.02
C ILE A 45 16.28 -11.05 -8.04
N VAL A 46 16.18 -11.89 -9.07
CA VAL A 46 15.03 -12.80 -9.21
C VAL A 46 15.12 -13.93 -8.20
N VAL A 47 14.06 -14.13 -7.44
CA VAL A 47 13.96 -15.17 -6.42
C VAL A 47 12.70 -16.01 -6.56
N SER A 48 12.76 -17.22 -6.00
CA SER A 48 11.63 -18.12 -5.84
C SER A 48 10.75 -17.73 -4.63
N ASP A 49 9.67 -18.47 -4.41
CA ASP A 49 8.79 -18.29 -3.25
C ASP A 49 9.47 -18.60 -1.90
N THR A 50 10.67 -19.16 -1.90
CA THR A 50 11.50 -19.39 -0.69
C THR A 50 12.63 -18.38 -0.56
N MET A 51 12.65 -17.36 -1.38
CA MET A 51 13.70 -16.34 -1.47
C MET A 51 15.06 -16.87 -1.97
N GLN A 52 15.09 -18.08 -2.55
CA GLN A 52 16.28 -18.58 -3.24
C GLN A 52 16.41 -17.91 -4.61
N THR A 53 17.64 -17.60 -4.98
CA THR A 53 17.99 -17.20 -6.35
C THR A 53 18.06 -18.43 -7.28
N TYR A 54 18.49 -18.23 -8.51
CA TYR A 54 18.83 -19.31 -9.44
C TYR A 54 19.92 -20.24 -8.87
N ASP A 55 20.91 -19.71 -8.14
CA ASP A 55 21.85 -20.55 -7.37
C ASP A 55 21.19 -20.94 -6.03
N PRO A 56 20.93 -22.24 -5.78
CA PRO A 56 20.20 -22.67 -4.58
C PRO A 56 20.96 -22.43 -3.27
N ARG A 57 22.22 -22.03 -3.32
CA ARG A 57 23.04 -21.67 -2.15
C ARG A 57 22.94 -20.19 -1.80
N ILE A 58 22.31 -19.37 -2.66
CA ILE A 58 22.24 -17.93 -2.52
C ILE A 58 20.78 -17.52 -2.36
N TYR A 59 20.52 -16.73 -1.33
CA TYR A 59 19.21 -16.16 -1.02
C TYR A 59 19.27 -14.64 -1.13
N SER A 60 18.15 -14.03 -1.44
CA SER A 60 18.03 -12.57 -1.43
C SER A 60 16.70 -12.14 -0.83
N VAL A 61 16.74 -11.13 0.02
CA VAL A 61 15.56 -10.48 0.62
C VAL A 61 15.76 -8.97 0.60
N GLY A 62 14.69 -8.22 0.63
CA GLY A 62 14.77 -6.76 0.69
C GLY A 62 14.39 -6.07 -0.61
N GLU A 63 14.66 -4.77 -0.68
CA GLU A 63 14.29 -3.92 -1.84
C GLU A 63 15.03 -4.27 -3.12
N CYS A 64 16.14 -5.01 -3.03
CA CYS A 64 16.88 -5.48 -4.19
C CYS A 64 16.24 -6.68 -4.90
N VAL A 65 15.19 -7.26 -4.34
CA VAL A 65 14.56 -8.49 -4.83
C VAL A 65 13.47 -8.21 -5.86
N ASN A 66 13.41 -9.08 -6.87
CA ASN A 66 12.25 -9.24 -7.75
C ASN A 66 11.62 -10.62 -7.48
N HIS A 67 10.42 -10.62 -6.92
CA HIS A 67 9.64 -11.83 -6.72
C HIS A 67 8.43 -11.83 -7.64
N ARG A 68 8.31 -12.83 -8.50
CA ARG A 68 7.22 -12.96 -9.48
C ARG A 68 6.98 -11.70 -10.34
N GLY A 69 8.05 -10.97 -10.68
CA GLY A 69 7.99 -9.75 -11.49
C GLY A 69 7.76 -8.46 -10.69
N THR A 70 7.58 -8.54 -9.37
CA THR A 70 7.34 -7.39 -8.50
C THR A 70 8.55 -7.10 -7.61
N ALA A 71 8.97 -5.84 -7.56
CA ALA A 71 9.93 -5.31 -6.60
C ALA A 71 9.19 -4.40 -5.61
N TYR A 72 9.43 -4.57 -4.32
CA TYR A 72 8.75 -3.82 -3.25
C TYR A 72 9.68 -2.76 -2.67
N GLY A 73 9.20 -1.52 -2.62
CA GLY A 73 9.89 -0.39 -1.99
C GLY A 73 9.33 0.00 -0.62
N LEU A 74 8.63 -0.91 0.05
CA LEU A 74 8.03 -0.69 1.37
C LEU A 74 8.56 -1.74 2.37
N VAL A 75 8.69 -1.36 3.63
CA VAL A 75 9.34 -2.17 4.66
C VAL A 75 8.56 -3.45 5.01
N ALA A 76 7.23 -3.40 5.05
CA ALA A 76 6.42 -4.56 5.47
C ALA A 76 6.64 -5.82 4.62
N PRO A 77 6.60 -5.77 3.27
CA PRO A 77 6.94 -6.92 2.43
C PRO A 77 8.32 -7.51 2.71
N LEU A 78 9.30 -6.66 3.05
CA LEU A 78 10.68 -7.11 3.27
C LEU A 78 10.79 -7.99 4.52
N PHE A 79 10.05 -7.68 5.57
CA PHE A 79 9.97 -8.53 6.77
C PHE A 79 9.26 -9.86 6.49
N GLU A 80 8.21 -9.85 5.65
CA GLU A 80 7.54 -11.09 5.23
C GLU A 80 8.48 -12.00 4.44
N MET A 81 9.24 -11.44 3.49
CA MET A 81 10.28 -12.16 2.75
C MET A 81 11.35 -12.72 3.69
N ALA A 82 11.85 -11.90 4.63
CA ALA A 82 12.88 -12.31 5.57
C ALA A 82 12.42 -13.48 6.46
N LYS A 83 11.17 -13.45 6.91
CA LYS A 83 10.58 -14.53 7.70
C LYS A 83 10.51 -15.85 6.92
N VAL A 84 10.06 -15.80 5.67
CA VAL A 84 10.02 -16.98 4.79
C VAL A 84 11.42 -17.51 4.54
N CYS A 85 12.36 -16.63 4.22
CA CYS A 85 13.78 -16.99 3.99
C CYS A 85 14.39 -17.66 5.23
N ALA A 86 14.21 -17.07 6.41
CA ALA A 86 14.73 -17.62 7.67
C ALA A 86 14.16 -19.00 7.97
N ASN A 87 12.86 -19.20 7.80
CA ASN A 87 12.21 -20.49 7.99
C ASN A 87 12.74 -21.55 7.03
N HIS A 88 12.96 -21.17 5.78
CA HIS A 88 13.50 -22.09 4.76
C HIS A 88 14.96 -22.48 5.07
N LEU A 89 15.81 -21.51 5.42
CA LEU A 89 17.22 -21.75 5.79
C LEU A 89 17.35 -22.61 7.05
N ALA A 90 16.45 -22.45 8.00
CA ALA A 90 16.44 -23.25 9.22
C ALA A 90 15.81 -24.64 9.06
N ASN A 91 15.36 -25.00 7.85
CA ASN A 91 14.53 -26.18 7.60
C ASN A 91 13.29 -26.27 8.51
N TYR A 92 12.75 -25.11 8.88
CA TYR A 92 11.62 -24.98 9.79
C TYR A 92 10.38 -24.50 9.05
N GLY A 93 9.51 -25.43 8.70
CA GLY A 93 8.23 -25.13 8.04
C GLY A 93 8.29 -25.12 6.52
N ILE A 94 7.11 -24.98 5.91
CA ILE A 94 6.87 -25.06 4.47
C ILE A 94 6.41 -23.71 3.88
N GLY A 95 6.61 -22.60 4.63
CA GLY A 95 6.15 -21.27 4.26
C GLY A 95 6.67 -20.86 2.88
N ARG A 96 5.78 -20.24 2.10
CA ARG A 96 6.07 -19.68 0.79
C ARG A 96 5.63 -18.21 0.79
N TYR A 97 6.45 -17.35 0.22
CA TYR A 97 6.05 -15.96 -0.03
C TYR A 97 5.19 -15.91 -1.29
N GLN A 98 3.97 -15.41 -1.17
CA GLN A 98 3.03 -15.32 -2.29
C GLN A 98 2.90 -13.89 -2.86
N GLY A 99 3.67 -12.97 -2.33
CA GLY A 99 3.52 -11.54 -2.54
C GLY A 99 2.84 -10.87 -1.35
N SER A 100 2.86 -9.54 -1.33
CA SER A 100 2.25 -8.73 -0.28
C SER A 100 1.28 -7.74 -0.89
N VAL A 101 0.10 -7.63 -0.30
CA VAL A 101 -0.76 -6.47 -0.52
C VAL A 101 -0.16 -5.31 0.26
N THR A 102 0.09 -4.20 -0.43
CA THR A 102 0.70 -3.02 0.17
C THR A 102 -0.28 -1.88 0.29
N SER A 103 -0.09 -1.04 1.30
CA SER A 103 -0.78 0.24 1.43
C SER A 103 0.22 1.35 1.71
N THR A 104 -0.13 2.54 1.25
CA THR A 104 0.63 3.76 1.52
C THR A 104 -0.31 4.80 2.11
N LYS A 105 0.11 5.40 3.22
CA LYS A 105 -0.57 6.55 3.81
C LYS A 105 0.39 7.73 3.79
N LEU A 106 0.00 8.77 3.08
CA LEU A 106 0.74 10.01 3.01
C LEU A 106 -0.04 11.09 3.76
N LYS A 107 0.66 11.79 4.65
CA LYS A 107 0.15 12.98 5.31
C LYS A 107 1.16 14.10 5.12
N VAL A 108 0.91 14.96 4.15
CA VAL A 108 1.75 16.12 3.83
C VAL A 108 0.91 17.38 3.95
N THR A 109 1.32 18.29 4.80
CA THR A 109 0.79 19.66 4.98
C THR A 109 -0.65 19.85 4.45
N GLY A 110 -1.65 19.34 5.19
CA GLY A 110 -3.07 19.50 4.84
C GLY A 110 -3.63 18.57 3.77
N ILE A 111 -2.84 17.58 3.32
CA ILE A 111 -3.31 16.55 2.37
C ILE A 111 -3.22 15.19 3.04
N ASP A 112 -4.38 14.53 3.17
CA ASP A 112 -4.46 13.13 3.56
C ASP A 112 -4.69 12.27 2.30
N LEU A 113 -3.78 11.33 2.06
CA LEU A 113 -3.87 10.37 0.96
C LEU A 113 -3.67 8.95 1.49
N PHE A 114 -4.49 8.04 1.04
CA PHE A 114 -4.33 6.61 1.26
C PHE A 114 -4.46 5.87 -0.07
N SER A 115 -3.60 4.90 -0.30
CA SER A 115 -3.74 3.97 -1.42
C SER A 115 -3.36 2.56 -1.01
N ALA A 116 -4.05 1.56 -1.57
CA ALA A 116 -3.78 0.15 -1.31
C ALA A 116 -4.10 -0.72 -2.53
N GLY A 117 -3.36 -1.80 -2.71
CA GLY A 117 -3.56 -2.80 -3.75
C GLY A 117 -3.49 -2.23 -5.18
N GLU A 118 -4.29 -2.78 -6.07
CA GLU A 118 -4.34 -2.42 -7.51
C GLU A 118 -5.26 -1.21 -7.76
N PHE A 119 -5.01 -0.09 -7.08
CA PHE A 119 -5.88 1.08 -7.11
C PHE A 119 -5.96 1.79 -8.48
N MET A 120 -5.07 1.49 -9.41
CA MET A 120 -5.18 2.02 -10.79
C MET A 120 -6.31 1.37 -11.57
N GLY A 121 -6.66 0.14 -11.22
CA GLY A 121 -7.60 -0.67 -11.99
C GLY A 121 -6.97 -1.24 -13.27
N GLY A 122 -7.76 -1.93 -14.08
CA GLY A 122 -7.28 -2.55 -15.32
C GLY A 122 -8.35 -3.41 -16.00
N ALA A 123 -7.92 -4.25 -16.92
CA ALA A 123 -8.82 -5.15 -17.62
C ALA A 123 -9.53 -6.11 -16.66
N GLY A 124 -10.85 -6.18 -16.75
CA GLY A 124 -11.68 -7.06 -15.91
C GLY A 124 -11.89 -6.55 -14.47
N THR A 125 -11.59 -5.27 -14.21
CA THR A 125 -11.95 -4.62 -12.94
C THR A 125 -13.12 -3.68 -13.12
N GLU A 126 -13.87 -3.49 -12.05
CA GLU A 126 -14.93 -2.49 -11.92
C GLU A 126 -14.47 -1.39 -10.96
N GLU A 127 -14.96 -0.17 -11.16
CA GLU A 127 -14.58 0.98 -10.35
C GLU A 127 -15.80 1.63 -9.72
N ILE A 128 -15.74 1.90 -8.42
CA ILE A 128 -16.70 2.75 -7.72
C ILE A 128 -15.98 4.05 -7.39
N LEU A 129 -16.58 5.18 -7.78
CA LEU A 129 -15.99 6.50 -7.64
C LEU A 129 -16.91 7.43 -6.84
N LEU A 130 -16.33 8.16 -5.90
CA LEU A 130 -16.94 9.32 -5.24
C LEU A 130 -15.99 10.50 -5.41
N SER A 131 -16.51 11.59 -5.96
CA SER A 131 -15.72 12.81 -6.17
C SER A 131 -16.50 14.03 -5.72
N ASP A 132 -15.95 14.76 -4.76
CA ASP A 132 -16.40 16.07 -4.33
C ASP A 132 -15.25 17.08 -4.46
N PRO A 133 -15.10 17.75 -5.60
CA PRO A 133 -14.02 18.70 -5.82
C PRO A 133 -14.10 19.93 -4.89
N ILE A 134 -15.30 20.31 -4.42
CA ILE A 134 -15.51 21.46 -3.54
C ILE A 134 -15.10 21.11 -2.12
N GLY A 135 -15.54 19.94 -1.63
CA GLY A 135 -15.14 19.42 -0.31
C GLY A 135 -13.73 18.84 -0.27
N GLY A 136 -13.05 18.72 -1.44
CA GLY A 136 -11.69 18.20 -1.52
C GLY A 136 -11.61 16.69 -1.24
N VAL A 137 -12.67 15.92 -1.59
CA VAL A 137 -12.73 14.48 -1.35
C VAL A 137 -12.75 13.72 -2.67
N TYR A 138 -11.88 12.71 -2.77
CA TYR A 138 -11.92 11.72 -3.84
C TYR A 138 -11.72 10.33 -3.26
N LYS A 139 -12.62 9.42 -3.59
CA LYS A 139 -12.51 8.00 -3.23
C LYS A 139 -12.71 7.14 -4.49
N LYS A 140 -11.80 6.21 -4.70
CA LYS A 140 -11.86 5.21 -5.77
C LYS A 140 -11.66 3.84 -5.16
N LEU A 141 -12.61 2.94 -5.41
CA LEU A 141 -12.53 1.54 -5.05
C LEU A 141 -12.49 0.70 -6.32
N VAL A 142 -11.58 -0.25 -6.39
CA VAL A 142 -11.41 -1.14 -7.53
C VAL A 142 -11.81 -2.54 -7.12
N LEU A 143 -12.75 -3.12 -7.86
CA LEU A 143 -13.35 -4.42 -7.58
C LEU A 143 -13.01 -5.42 -8.68
N LYS A 144 -12.89 -6.68 -8.31
CA LYS A 144 -12.74 -7.81 -9.23
C LYS A 144 -13.28 -9.07 -8.58
N ASP A 145 -14.15 -9.78 -9.29
CA ASP A 145 -14.75 -11.05 -8.84
C ASP A 145 -15.35 -10.91 -7.42
N ASP A 146 -16.19 -9.90 -7.22
CA ASP A 146 -16.84 -9.53 -5.95
C ASP A 146 -15.87 -9.32 -4.78
N LYS A 147 -14.64 -8.92 -5.06
CA LYS A 147 -13.63 -8.60 -4.05
C LYS A 147 -13.08 -7.20 -4.28
N LEU A 148 -12.73 -6.53 -3.18
CA LEU A 148 -11.96 -5.30 -3.24
C LEU A 148 -10.50 -5.65 -3.56
N VAL A 149 -9.97 -5.12 -4.67
CA VAL A 149 -8.58 -5.34 -5.10
C VAL A 149 -7.74 -4.08 -5.05
N GLY A 150 -8.37 -2.91 -4.97
CA GLY A 150 -7.66 -1.64 -4.86
C GLY A 150 -8.49 -0.54 -4.20
N ALA A 151 -7.84 0.39 -3.53
CA ALA A 151 -8.45 1.58 -2.96
C ALA A 151 -7.52 2.79 -3.06
N CYS A 152 -8.08 3.95 -3.42
CA CYS A 152 -7.39 5.24 -3.40
C CYS A 152 -8.32 6.29 -2.79
N LEU A 153 -7.89 6.90 -1.69
CA LEU A 153 -8.66 7.88 -0.93
C LEU A 153 -7.85 9.16 -0.81
N TYR A 154 -8.47 10.30 -1.09
CA TYR A 154 -7.89 11.62 -0.94
C TYR A 154 -8.84 12.51 -0.14
N GLY A 155 -8.32 13.27 0.80
CA GLY A 155 -9.07 14.15 1.70
C GLY A 155 -9.70 13.37 2.85
N ASP A 156 -10.68 12.52 2.61
CA ASP A 156 -11.24 11.61 3.60
C ASP A 156 -10.62 10.21 3.49
N THR A 157 -9.73 9.89 4.42
CA THR A 157 -8.99 8.62 4.48
C THR A 157 -9.34 7.75 5.69
N VAL A 158 -10.41 8.08 6.41
CA VAL A 158 -10.81 7.43 7.67
C VAL A 158 -10.94 5.91 7.50
N ASP A 159 -11.60 5.45 6.46
CA ASP A 159 -11.84 4.03 6.19
C ASP A 159 -10.67 3.29 5.54
N GLY A 160 -9.51 3.94 5.34
CA GLY A 160 -8.37 3.35 4.66
C GLY A 160 -7.91 2.02 5.27
N SER A 161 -7.84 1.93 6.61
CA SER A 161 -7.44 0.71 7.31
C SER A 161 -8.45 -0.42 7.14
N TRP A 162 -9.74 -0.10 7.12
CA TRP A 162 -10.80 -1.07 6.89
C TRP A 162 -10.76 -1.61 5.46
N TYR A 163 -10.63 -0.75 4.45
CA TYR A 163 -10.44 -1.20 3.07
C TYR A 163 -9.20 -2.07 2.92
N PHE A 164 -8.10 -1.71 3.59
CA PHE A 164 -6.89 -2.53 3.56
C PHE A 164 -7.08 -3.93 4.15
N ASN A 165 -7.85 -4.05 5.21
CA ASN A 165 -8.19 -5.35 5.78
C ASN A 165 -9.06 -6.18 4.82
N LEU A 166 -10.07 -5.59 4.17
CA LEU A 166 -10.87 -6.26 3.14
C LEU A 166 -9.99 -6.77 1.99
N LEU A 167 -9.04 -5.94 1.52
CA LEU A 167 -8.07 -6.31 0.49
C LEU A 167 -7.22 -7.51 0.91
N ARG A 168 -6.67 -7.48 2.12
CA ARG A 168 -5.78 -8.54 2.64
C ARG A 168 -6.52 -9.86 2.86
N GLU A 169 -7.74 -9.79 3.33
CA GLU A 169 -8.57 -10.96 3.60
C GLU A 169 -9.17 -11.55 2.34
N GLY A 170 -9.25 -10.78 1.25
CA GLY A 170 -9.85 -11.19 -0.01
C GLY A 170 -11.31 -11.63 0.15
N LYS A 171 -12.03 -10.98 1.08
CA LYS A 171 -13.43 -11.27 1.36
C LYS A 171 -14.32 -10.95 0.17
N ASP A 172 -15.35 -11.77 -0.02
CA ASP A 172 -16.47 -11.44 -0.86
C ASP A 172 -17.22 -10.24 -0.27
N ILE A 173 -17.47 -9.24 -1.10
CA ILE A 173 -18.09 -7.97 -0.70
C ILE A 173 -19.45 -7.76 -1.34
N SER A 174 -20.01 -8.78 -2.00
CA SER A 174 -21.29 -8.70 -2.72
C SER A 174 -22.43 -8.18 -1.84
N GLU A 175 -22.50 -8.64 -0.58
CA GLU A 175 -23.54 -8.21 0.36
C GLU A 175 -23.39 -6.76 0.85
N ILE A 176 -22.19 -6.19 0.81
CA ILE A 176 -21.89 -4.85 1.31
C ILE A 176 -21.57 -3.85 0.20
N ARG A 177 -21.62 -4.29 -1.06
CA ARG A 177 -21.20 -3.52 -2.23
C ARG A 177 -21.84 -2.14 -2.30
N ASP A 178 -23.14 -2.06 -2.08
CA ASP A 178 -23.90 -0.80 -2.21
C ASP A 178 -23.54 0.23 -1.12
N ALA A 179 -23.11 -0.25 0.04
CA ALA A 179 -22.67 0.60 1.16
C ALA A 179 -21.15 0.81 1.21
N LEU A 180 -20.38 0.05 0.42
CA LEU A 180 -18.92 -0.02 0.50
C LEU A 180 -18.25 1.37 0.44
N MET A 181 -18.72 2.25 -0.46
CA MET A 181 -18.16 3.59 -0.66
C MET A 181 -18.34 4.52 0.55
N PHE A 182 -19.36 4.25 1.36
CA PHE A 182 -19.72 5.09 2.52
C PHE A 182 -18.97 4.71 3.80
N GLY A 183 -18.13 3.67 3.75
CA GLY A 183 -17.25 3.25 4.83
C GLY A 183 -17.86 2.24 5.80
N GLU A 184 -17.02 1.75 6.71
CA GLU A 184 -17.34 0.67 7.66
C GLU A 184 -18.57 0.99 8.53
N ALA A 185 -18.69 2.25 8.98
CA ALA A 185 -19.78 2.68 9.85
C ALA A 185 -21.18 2.58 9.19
N ASN A 186 -21.22 2.53 7.87
CA ASN A 186 -22.47 2.44 7.10
C ASN A 186 -22.80 1.03 6.64
N ILE A 187 -22.00 0.04 7.02
CA ILE A 187 -22.28 -1.37 6.77
C ILE A 187 -23.12 -1.90 7.93
N GLY A 188 -24.41 -1.57 7.91
CA GLY A 188 -25.41 -2.05 8.86
C GLY A 188 -26.28 -3.15 8.26
N ARG A 189 -27.10 -3.75 9.08
CA ARG A 189 -28.10 -4.75 8.64
C ARG A 189 -29.06 -4.12 7.62
N PRO A 190 -29.61 -4.91 6.65
CA PRO A 190 -30.64 -4.42 5.74
C PRO A 190 -31.78 -3.79 6.54
N GLY A 191 -31.93 -2.46 6.46
CA GLY A 191 -32.95 -1.70 7.18
C GLY A 191 -32.47 -0.65 8.17
N ASP A 192 -31.22 -0.71 8.63
CA ASP A 192 -30.64 0.29 9.54
C ASP A 192 -29.88 1.38 8.77
N VAL A 193 -30.61 2.31 8.22
CA VAL A 193 -30.00 3.50 7.63
C VAL A 193 -29.65 4.46 8.78
N GLY A 194 -28.38 4.50 9.16
CA GLY A 194 -27.80 5.70 9.79
C GLY A 194 -27.82 5.84 11.30
N HIS A 195 -28.20 4.84 12.11
CA HIS A 195 -28.29 5.01 13.56
C HIS A 195 -27.40 4.09 14.43
N GLU A 196 -26.73 3.06 13.87
CA GLU A 196 -25.96 2.12 14.70
C GLU A 196 -24.67 2.73 15.31
N GLY A 197 -24.03 3.68 14.65
CA GLY A 197 -22.85 4.36 15.22
C GLY A 197 -23.18 5.13 16.49
N PHE A 198 -24.31 5.84 16.49
CA PHE A 198 -24.79 6.58 17.66
C PHE A 198 -25.35 5.65 18.73
N SER A 199 -26.05 4.57 18.37
CA SER A 199 -26.59 3.61 19.33
C SER A 199 -25.49 2.77 20.01
N LYS A 200 -24.41 2.42 19.30
CA LYS A 200 -23.24 1.79 19.91
C LYS A 200 -22.50 2.71 20.85
N ALA A 201 -22.31 3.97 20.46
CA ALA A 201 -21.70 4.98 21.34
C ALA A 201 -22.56 5.26 22.59
N ALA A 202 -23.89 5.33 22.43
CA ALA A 202 -24.83 5.52 23.54
C ALA A 202 -24.94 4.29 24.48
N ALA A 203 -24.59 3.10 24.00
CA ALA A 203 -24.56 1.86 24.79
C ALA A 203 -23.21 1.56 25.44
N MET A 204 -22.18 2.37 25.16
CA MET A 204 -20.87 2.23 25.78
C MET A 204 -20.92 2.73 27.24
N PRO A 205 -20.20 2.05 28.17
CA PRO A 205 -20.04 2.57 29.51
C PRO A 205 -19.32 3.92 29.48
N ASP A 206 -19.65 4.82 30.41
CA ASP A 206 -19.03 6.16 30.52
C ASP A 206 -17.50 6.14 30.62
N THR A 207 -16.93 4.99 30.94
CA THR A 207 -15.49 4.75 31.04
C THR A 207 -14.88 4.16 29.76
N ALA A 208 -15.67 3.96 28.70
CA ALA A 208 -15.16 3.41 27.46
C ALA A 208 -14.22 4.39 26.77
N GLU A 209 -13.02 3.95 26.42
CA GLU A 209 -12.05 4.76 25.72
C GLU A 209 -12.51 5.01 24.26
N VAL A 210 -12.75 6.28 23.93
CA VAL A 210 -13.21 6.71 22.60
C VAL A 210 -12.03 6.94 21.65
N CYS A 211 -10.84 7.22 22.18
CA CYS A 211 -9.62 7.41 21.38
C CYS A 211 -8.39 6.90 22.13
N GLY A 212 -7.83 5.77 21.68
CA GLY A 212 -6.61 5.19 22.25
C GLY A 212 -5.36 6.06 22.15
N CYS A 213 -5.40 7.16 21.37
CA CYS A 213 -4.26 8.07 21.24
C CYS A 213 -4.16 9.08 22.40
N ASN A 214 -5.29 9.47 22.99
CA ASN A 214 -5.36 10.57 23.98
C ASN A 214 -6.06 10.19 25.28
N GLY A 215 -6.50 8.94 25.46
CA GLY A 215 -7.20 8.50 26.66
C GLY A 215 -8.50 9.27 26.95
N VAL A 216 -9.22 9.67 25.92
CA VAL A 216 -10.50 10.37 26.05
C VAL A 216 -11.61 9.34 26.23
N CYS A 217 -12.27 9.39 27.38
CA CYS A 217 -13.43 8.56 27.75
C CYS A 217 -14.72 9.29 27.46
#